data_c40a4dd2380c5e91156cdc755fdc7cae
#
_entry.id   c40a4dd2380c5e91156cdc755fdc7cae
#
_cell.length_a   1.000
_cell.length_b   1.000
_cell.length_c   1.000
_cell.angle_alpha   90.00
_cell.angle_beta   90.00
_cell.angle_gamma   90.00
#
_symmetry.space_group_name_H-M   'P 1'
#
loop_
_entity.id
_entity.type
_entity.pdbx_description
1 polymer ?
#
loop_
_entity_poly.entity_id
_entity_poly.type
_entity_poly.pdbx_seq_one_letter_code
_entity_poly.pdbx_strand_id
1 'polypeptide(L)'
;MIVNHWCTDSSVNYFENPPQQPFDEDMLLFFRSGVWGFQQKKFKRTDIIPDLDEIMQKGFPLIFDAVSFLGIPLGYLCFYFDNYELTNYCKIPQLVNIIGQGLGGFMNWQYQHYLMKQLEFIYKYNALTGLLNRLCFSKEFSALKESLHGKTAPMAVILSDLDGLKKINDQFGHNAGDNAIRTVAEALKHACPPDALCVRFGGDEMLAVIAGEYHVPDIIQKIHDYLDEYNQHSGLEYKVSSSVGGYTGELSADTEFGQMIQKADAAMYEQKQEKHKKVR
;
A
#
# COMPACT_ATOMS: atom_id res chain seq x y z
N MET A 1 17.94 8.62 -26.16
CA MET A 1 17.00 7.48 -26.00
C MET A 1 15.61 8.02 -25.70
N ILE A 2 14.68 7.57 -26.44
CA ILE A 2 13.25 7.93 -26.32
C ILE A 2 12.50 6.65 -25.98
N VAL A 3 11.63 6.71 -24.99
CA VAL A 3 10.83 5.56 -24.55
C VAL A 3 9.36 5.90 -24.50
N ASN A 4 8.51 4.91 -24.60
CA ASN A 4 7.09 5.04 -24.35
C ASN A 4 6.85 5.50 -22.91
N HIS A 5 5.86 6.35 -22.69
CA HIS A 5 5.56 6.86 -21.36
C HIS A 5 5.16 5.72 -20.39
N TRP A 6 4.47 4.69 -20.88
CA TRP A 6 4.09 3.55 -20.07
C TRP A 6 5.28 2.73 -19.52
N CYS A 7 6.50 2.86 -20.11
CA CYS A 7 7.69 2.21 -19.55
C CYS A 7 8.03 2.68 -18.12
N THR A 8 7.42 3.75 -17.65
CA THR A 8 7.61 4.27 -16.27
C THR A 8 6.55 3.77 -15.28
N ASP A 9 5.53 3.05 -15.72
CA ASP A 9 4.49 2.48 -14.86
C ASP A 9 4.88 1.06 -14.41
N SER A 10 5.19 0.93 -13.13
CA SER A 10 5.57 -0.36 -12.53
C SER A 10 4.38 -1.23 -12.09
N SER A 11 3.16 -0.73 -12.20
CA SER A 11 1.95 -1.41 -11.73
C SER A 11 1.36 -2.40 -12.73
N VAL A 12 1.81 -2.36 -13.99
CA VAL A 12 1.30 -3.18 -15.08
C VAL A 12 2.42 -4.02 -15.69
N ASN A 13 2.14 -5.30 -15.95
CA ASN A 13 3.03 -6.14 -16.74
C ASN A 13 2.72 -6.00 -18.24
N TYR A 14 3.37 -5.08 -18.89
CA TYR A 14 3.20 -4.82 -20.31
C TYR A 14 3.76 -5.95 -21.21
N PHE A 15 4.52 -6.90 -20.67
CA PHE A 15 5.00 -8.06 -21.42
C PHE A 15 3.94 -9.16 -21.54
N GLU A 16 3.02 -9.24 -20.55
CA GLU A 16 1.85 -10.13 -20.60
C GLU A 16 0.64 -9.45 -21.25
N ASN A 17 0.52 -8.13 -21.05
CA ASN A 17 -0.57 -7.31 -21.57
C ASN A 17 0.00 -6.15 -22.42
N PRO A 18 0.48 -6.44 -23.65
CA PRO A 18 1.11 -5.44 -24.48
C PRO A 18 0.11 -4.34 -24.88
N PRO A 19 0.57 -3.09 -24.98
CA PRO A 19 -0.27 -1.97 -25.40
C PRO A 19 -0.77 -2.21 -26.84
N GLN A 20 -1.99 -1.74 -27.13
CA GLN A 20 -2.60 -1.91 -28.45
C GLN A 20 -1.84 -1.18 -29.57
N GLN A 21 -1.14 -0.09 -29.21
CA GLN A 21 -0.30 0.66 -30.14
C GLN A 21 1.18 0.53 -29.76
N PRO A 22 2.08 0.39 -30.73
CA PRO A 22 3.50 0.20 -30.49
C PRO A 22 4.18 1.41 -29.83
N PHE A 23 3.61 2.61 -30.02
CA PHE A 23 4.12 3.85 -29.45
C PHE A 23 2.97 4.68 -28.89
N ASP A 24 3.20 5.28 -27.72
CA ASP A 24 2.28 6.24 -27.08
C ASP A 24 2.15 7.53 -27.89
N GLU A 25 1.07 8.28 -27.65
CA GLU A 25 0.97 9.66 -28.13
C GLU A 25 1.98 10.57 -27.41
N ASP A 26 2.19 10.34 -26.13
CA ASP A 26 3.19 11.01 -25.32
C ASP A 26 4.42 10.11 -25.15
N MET A 27 5.55 10.61 -25.66
CA MET A 27 6.85 9.97 -25.54
C MET A 27 7.69 10.66 -24.48
N LEU A 28 8.66 9.93 -23.95
CA LEU A 28 9.59 10.45 -22.95
C LEU A 28 11.01 10.46 -23.51
N LEU A 29 11.63 11.64 -23.62
CA LEU A 29 13.07 11.73 -23.82
C LEU A 29 13.73 11.34 -22.49
N PHE A 30 14.22 10.09 -22.43
CA PHE A 30 14.71 9.47 -21.20
C PHE A 30 16.18 9.77 -20.95
N PHE A 31 16.99 9.82 -22.03
CA PHE A 31 18.42 10.04 -21.95
C PHE A 31 18.94 10.78 -23.18
N ARG A 32 19.88 11.72 -22.96
CA ARG A 32 20.63 12.40 -24.00
C ARG A 32 22.13 12.34 -23.66
N SER A 33 22.92 11.79 -24.56
CA SER A 33 24.38 11.71 -24.38
C SER A 33 25.03 13.09 -24.43
N GLY A 34 26.05 13.31 -23.62
CA GLY A 34 26.82 14.57 -23.59
C GLY A 34 26.17 15.72 -22.80
N VAL A 35 25.04 15.47 -22.14
CA VAL A 35 24.36 16.47 -21.28
C VAL A 35 24.36 15.99 -19.83
N TRP A 36 25.15 16.64 -18.98
CA TRP A 36 25.15 16.40 -17.54
C TRP A 36 23.91 17.02 -16.89
N GLY A 37 23.30 16.30 -15.93
CA GLY A 37 22.09 16.77 -15.23
C GLY A 37 20.85 16.81 -16.11
N PHE A 38 20.80 16.00 -17.16
CA PHE A 38 19.64 15.92 -18.05
C PHE A 38 18.38 15.54 -17.28
N GLN A 39 17.32 16.35 -17.43
CA GLN A 39 16.00 16.04 -16.92
C GLN A 39 15.14 15.40 -18.02
N GLN A 40 14.39 14.37 -17.65
CA GLN A 40 13.46 13.72 -18.55
C GLN A 40 12.40 14.70 -19.05
N LYS A 41 12.12 14.69 -20.35
CA LYS A 41 11.18 15.61 -21.00
C LYS A 41 10.10 14.83 -21.74
N LYS A 42 8.82 15.11 -21.44
CA LYS A 42 7.70 14.61 -22.24
C LYS A 42 7.54 15.43 -23.51
N PHE A 43 7.18 14.76 -24.61
CA PHE A 43 6.89 15.40 -25.89
C PHE A 43 5.87 14.57 -26.68
N LYS A 44 5.27 15.15 -27.70
CA LYS A 44 4.33 14.44 -28.57
C LYS A 44 5.07 13.57 -29.59
N ARG A 45 4.56 12.36 -29.84
CA ARG A 45 5.13 11.43 -30.84
C ARG A 45 5.30 12.08 -32.22
N THR A 46 4.43 13.02 -32.58
CA THR A 46 4.50 13.77 -33.83
C THR A 46 5.77 14.56 -34.01
N ASP A 47 6.43 14.94 -32.92
CA ASP A 47 7.65 15.74 -32.94
C ASP A 47 8.90 14.88 -33.20
N ILE A 48 8.73 13.56 -33.25
CA ILE A 48 9.78 12.54 -33.43
C ILE A 48 10.84 12.61 -32.32
N ILE A 49 11.57 13.70 -32.21
CA ILE A 49 12.47 14.02 -31.09
C ILE A 49 12.35 15.50 -30.76
N PRO A 50 12.50 15.90 -29.49
CA PRO A 50 12.65 17.30 -29.14
C PRO A 50 13.85 17.94 -29.84
N ASP A 51 13.66 19.19 -30.28
CA ASP A 51 14.73 19.99 -30.90
C ASP A 51 15.23 19.43 -32.27
N LEU A 52 14.36 18.69 -32.99
CA LEU A 52 14.70 18.05 -34.29
C LEU A 52 15.26 19.06 -35.29
N ASP A 53 14.65 20.21 -35.42
CA ASP A 53 15.07 21.25 -36.39
C ASP A 53 16.49 21.75 -36.11
N GLU A 54 16.82 21.95 -34.84
CA GLU A 54 18.17 22.34 -34.42
C GLU A 54 19.21 21.26 -34.75
N ILE A 55 18.85 19.99 -34.54
CA ILE A 55 19.71 18.85 -34.85
C ILE A 55 19.91 18.73 -36.37
N MET A 56 18.86 18.90 -37.17
CA MET A 56 18.89 18.83 -38.62
C MET A 56 19.75 19.93 -39.22
N GLN A 57 19.77 21.15 -38.62
CA GLN A 57 20.63 22.26 -39.07
C GLN A 57 22.13 21.94 -39.02
N LYS A 58 22.53 20.95 -38.23
CA LYS A 58 23.95 20.50 -38.16
C LYS A 58 24.37 19.72 -39.40
N GLY A 59 23.43 19.28 -40.23
CA GLY A 59 23.71 18.60 -41.50
C GLY A 59 24.18 17.13 -41.37
N PHE A 60 24.09 16.56 -40.19
CA PHE A 60 24.42 15.14 -39.98
C PHE A 60 23.21 14.23 -40.20
N PRO A 61 23.36 13.06 -40.81
CA PRO A 61 22.28 12.13 -40.94
C PRO A 61 21.88 11.55 -39.58
N LEU A 62 20.58 11.39 -39.42
CA LEU A 62 19.98 10.77 -38.25
C LEU A 62 19.68 9.29 -38.52
N ILE A 63 20.03 8.45 -37.57
CA ILE A 63 19.72 7.03 -37.61
C ILE A 63 18.79 6.73 -36.43
N PHE A 64 17.62 6.15 -36.77
CA PHE A 64 16.68 5.70 -35.77
C PHE A 64 16.71 4.16 -35.72
N ASP A 65 16.76 3.61 -34.53
CA ASP A 65 16.68 2.18 -34.32
C ASP A 65 15.75 1.88 -33.15
N ALA A 66 14.86 0.88 -33.33
CA ALA A 66 13.83 0.56 -32.35
C ALA A 66 14.43 -0.21 -31.17
N VAL A 67 14.14 0.26 -29.97
CA VAL A 67 14.45 -0.45 -28.73
C VAL A 67 13.27 -1.36 -28.39
N SER A 68 13.51 -2.66 -28.33
CA SER A 68 12.48 -3.65 -28.01
C SER A 68 12.98 -4.66 -26.99
N PHE A 69 12.04 -5.27 -26.29
CA PHE A 69 12.28 -6.40 -25.39
C PHE A 69 11.17 -7.43 -25.56
N LEU A 70 11.53 -8.69 -25.78
CA LEU A 70 10.58 -9.79 -26.04
C LEU A 70 9.59 -9.46 -27.18
N GLY A 71 10.03 -8.72 -28.21
CA GLY A 71 9.19 -8.32 -29.34
C GLY A 71 8.28 -7.12 -29.10
N ILE A 72 8.29 -6.53 -27.90
CA ILE A 72 7.49 -5.35 -27.57
C ILE A 72 8.36 -4.11 -27.74
N PRO A 73 7.93 -3.11 -28.53
CA PRO A 73 8.70 -1.87 -28.73
C PRO A 73 8.61 -1.00 -27.48
N LEU A 74 9.75 -0.78 -26.85
CA LEU A 74 9.87 0.08 -25.67
C LEU A 74 10.05 1.54 -26.04
N GLY A 75 10.60 1.80 -27.24
CA GLY A 75 10.92 3.13 -27.72
C GLY A 75 11.90 3.07 -28.89
N TYR A 76 12.73 4.07 -29.03
CA TYR A 76 13.77 4.14 -30.06
C TYR A 76 14.98 4.95 -29.62
N LEU A 77 16.10 4.70 -30.28
CA LEU A 77 17.33 5.47 -30.18
C LEU A 77 17.49 6.29 -31.44
N CYS A 78 17.91 7.53 -31.27
CA CYS A 78 18.33 8.40 -32.36
C CYS A 78 19.83 8.65 -32.20
N PHE A 79 20.58 8.37 -33.25
CA PHE A 79 22.02 8.56 -33.33
C PHE A 79 22.35 9.57 -34.42
N TYR A 80 23.36 10.38 -34.17
CA TYR A 80 24.06 11.14 -35.19
C TYR A 80 25.58 11.13 -34.89
N PHE A 81 26.38 11.14 -35.92
CA PHE A 81 27.85 11.10 -35.80
C PHE A 81 28.47 12.19 -36.65
N ASP A 82 29.48 12.85 -36.11
CA ASP A 82 30.23 13.88 -36.79
C ASP A 82 31.13 13.27 -37.88
N ASN A 83 31.39 11.96 -37.79
CA ASN A 83 32.31 11.23 -38.67
C ASN A 83 31.64 9.93 -39.17
N TYR A 84 31.72 9.70 -40.47
CA TYR A 84 31.15 8.53 -41.15
C TYR A 84 32.13 7.36 -41.15
N GLU A 85 32.26 6.71 -40.00
CA GLU A 85 33.01 5.45 -39.93
C GLU A 85 32.06 4.26 -39.94
N LEU A 86 32.23 3.34 -40.90
CA LEU A 86 31.39 2.14 -41.02
C LEU A 86 31.34 1.34 -39.72
N THR A 87 32.47 1.32 -38.97
CA THR A 87 32.57 0.66 -37.67
C THR A 87 31.57 1.17 -36.61
N ASN A 88 31.18 2.45 -36.68
CA ASN A 88 30.18 3.03 -35.77
C ASN A 88 28.82 2.48 -36.06
N TYR A 89 28.45 2.36 -37.35
CA TYR A 89 27.15 1.83 -37.77
C TYR A 89 26.97 0.35 -37.43
N CYS A 90 28.03 -0.46 -37.58
CA CYS A 90 27.97 -1.89 -37.29
C CYS A 90 27.76 -2.20 -35.80
N LYS A 91 28.06 -1.26 -34.89
CA LYS A 91 27.86 -1.41 -33.45
C LYS A 91 26.46 -1.03 -32.96
N ILE A 92 25.70 -0.25 -33.76
CA ILE A 92 24.36 0.23 -33.35
C ILE A 92 23.43 -0.91 -32.98
N PRO A 93 23.23 -1.98 -33.77
CA PRO A 93 22.29 -3.04 -33.43
C PRO A 93 22.63 -3.75 -32.12
N GLN A 94 23.93 -3.96 -31.85
CA GLN A 94 24.37 -4.56 -30.59
C GLN A 94 24.07 -3.66 -29.40
N LEU A 95 24.36 -2.36 -29.53
CA LEU A 95 24.08 -1.37 -28.49
C LEU A 95 22.57 -1.27 -28.21
N VAL A 96 21.75 -1.20 -29.25
CA VAL A 96 20.29 -1.15 -29.15
C VAL A 96 19.74 -2.39 -28.45
N ASN A 97 20.25 -3.56 -28.80
CA ASN A 97 19.85 -4.82 -28.17
C ASN A 97 20.24 -4.85 -26.68
N ILE A 98 21.46 -4.45 -26.32
CA ILE A 98 21.91 -4.38 -24.92
C ILE A 98 21.03 -3.42 -24.12
N ILE A 99 20.70 -2.26 -24.66
CA ILE A 99 19.84 -1.27 -24.03
C ILE A 99 18.41 -1.84 -23.89
N GLY A 100 17.89 -2.48 -24.91
CA GLY A 100 16.57 -3.12 -24.87
C GLY A 100 16.46 -4.20 -23.79
N GLN A 101 17.46 -5.07 -23.70
CA GLN A 101 17.53 -6.11 -22.67
C GLN A 101 17.66 -5.49 -21.27
N GLY A 102 18.50 -4.48 -21.11
CA GLY A 102 18.67 -3.78 -19.83
C GLY A 102 17.38 -3.07 -19.37
N LEU A 103 16.76 -2.32 -20.27
CA LEU A 103 15.53 -1.60 -19.97
C LEU A 103 14.36 -2.55 -19.67
N GLY A 104 14.17 -3.57 -20.51
CA GLY A 104 13.11 -4.56 -20.31
C GLY A 104 13.31 -5.39 -19.04
N GLY A 105 14.55 -5.77 -18.73
CA GLY A 105 14.91 -6.45 -17.49
C GLY A 105 14.62 -5.58 -16.27
N PHE A 106 14.93 -4.29 -16.33
CA PHE A 106 14.63 -3.34 -15.26
C PHE A 106 13.12 -3.16 -15.04
N MET A 107 12.34 -3.03 -16.12
CA MET A 107 10.88 -2.94 -16.04
C MET A 107 10.25 -4.19 -15.43
N ASN A 108 10.73 -5.37 -15.84
CA ASN A 108 10.27 -6.63 -15.24
C ASN A 108 10.61 -6.70 -13.75
N TRP A 109 11.80 -6.29 -13.36
CA TRP A 109 12.21 -6.23 -11.96
C TRP A 109 11.32 -5.25 -11.15
N GLN A 110 11.03 -4.06 -11.68
CA GLN A 110 10.13 -3.09 -11.05
C GLN A 110 8.72 -3.68 -10.83
N TYR A 111 8.17 -4.36 -11.82
CA TYR A 111 6.87 -5.01 -11.70
C TYR A 111 6.87 -6.13 -10.65
N GLN A 112 7.91 -6.98 -10.64
CA GLN A 112 8.08 -8.01 -9.61
C GLN A 112 8.14 -7.40 -8.21
N HIS A 113 8.87 -6.30 -8.05
CA HIS A 113 8.98 -5.60 -6.77
C HIS A 113 7.63 -4.97 -6.35
N TYR A 114 6.87 -4.43 -7.30
CA TYR A 114 5.52 -3.95 -7.05
C TYR A 114 4.60 -5.08 -6.56
N LEU A 115 4.60 -6.23 -7.23
CA LEU A 115 3.81 -7.40 -6.81
C LEU A 115 4.21 -7.89 -5.41
N MET A 116 5.51 -7.95 -5.12
CA MET A 116 5.99 -8.32 -3.78
C MET A 116 5.43 -7.39 -2.70
N LYS A 117 5.44 -6.08 -2.91
CA LYS A 117 4.84 -5.12 -1.98
C LYS A 117 3.33 -5.32 -1.81
N GLN A 118 2.60 -5.62 -2.89
CA GLN A 118 1.17 -5.92 -2.81
C GLN A 118 0.91 -7.20 -2.00
N LEU A 119 1.70 -8.25 -2.22
CA LEU A 119 1.63 -9.49 -1.46
C LEU A 119 1.95 -9.27 0.02
N GLU A 120 2.98 -8.51 0.34
CA GLU A 120 3.31 -8.13 1.72
C GLU A 120 2.15 -7.37 2.38
N PHE A 121 1.52 -6.43 1.66
CA PHE A 121 0.38 -5.69 2.18
C PHE A 121 -0.82 -6.61 2.47
N ILE A 122 -1.20 -7.46 1.52
CA ILE A 122 -2.32 -8.43 1.68
C ILE A 122 -2.01 -9.42 2.81
N TYR A 123 -0.75 -9.85 2.92
CA TYR A 123 -0.31 -10.73 4.00
C TYR A 123 -0.37 -10.05 5.37
N LYS A 124 -0.04 -8.76 5.45
CA LYS A 124 0.07 -8.02 6.72
C LYS A 124 -1.27 -7.48 7.20
N TYR A 125 -2.11 -6.99 6.30
CA TYR A 125 -3.31 -6.27 6.65
C TYR A 125 -4.59 -6.99 6.21
N ASN A 126 -5.66 -6.78 6.96
CA ASN A 126 -7.00 -7.23 6.58
C ASN A 126 -7.58 -6.30 5.51
N ALA A 127 -8.00 -6.86 4.37
CA ALA A 127 -8.47 -6.09 3.21
C ALA A 127 -9.70 -5.22 3.50
N LEU A 128 -10.59 -5.62 4.42
CA LEU A 128 -11.78 -4.86 4.75
C LEU A 128 -11.49 -3.67 5.66
N THR A 129 -10.64 -3.86 6.66
CA THR A 129 -10.46 -2.89 7.76
C THR A 129 -9.15 -2.12 7.69
N GLY A 130 -8.17 -2.59 6.92
CA GLY A 130 -6.82 -2.01 6.91
C GLY A 130 -6.05 -2.18 8.23
N LEU A 131 -6.61 -2.91 9.20
CA LEU A 131 -5.90 -3.31 10.41
C LEU A 131 -4.99 -4.51 10.14
N LEU A 132 -4.04 -4.78 11.02
CA LEU A 132 -3.26 -6.02 10.95
C LEU A 132 -4.20 -7.24 10.91
N ASN A 133 -3.83 -8.25 10.16
CA ASN A 133 -4.49 -9.53 10.26
C ASN A 133 -3.94 -10.33 11.45
N ARG A 134 -4.69 -11.34 11.90
CA ARG A 134 -4.36 -12.16 13.06
C ARG A 134 -3.01 -12.90 12.91
N LEU A 135 -2.67 -13.34 11.70
CA LEU A 135 -1.42 -14.07 11.44
C LEU A 135 -0.20 -13.14 11.63
N CYS A 136 -0.28 -11.94 11.10
CA CYS A 136 0.81 -10.98 11.19
C CYS A 136 0.95 -10.39 12.59
N PHE A 137 -0.16 -10.26 13.32
CA PHE A 137 -0.15 -9.76 14.69
C PHE A 137 0.81 -10.54 15.59
N SER A 138 0.81 -11.87 15.54
CA SER A 138 1.71 -12.68 16.37
C SER A 138 3.18 -12.38 16.12
N LYS A 139 3.55 -12.11 14.86
CA LYS A 139 4.91 -11.72 14.47
C LYS A 139 5.27 -10.31 14.97
N GLU A 140 4.37 -9.35 14.76
CA GLU A 140 4.59 -7.97 15.20
C GLU A 140 4.63 -7.86 16.73
N PHE A 141 3.78 -8.64 17.43
CA PHE A 141 3.82 -8.69 18.89
C PHE A 141 5.11 -9.33 19.43
N SER A 142 5.63 -10.36 18.77
CA SER A 142 6.95 -10.92 19.12
C SER A 142 8.07 -9.91 18.89
N ALA A 143 8.06 -9.19 17.78
CA ALA A 143 9.03 -8.12 17.49
C ALA A 143 8.94 -6.99 18.52
N LEU A 144 7.73 -6.64 18.96
CA LEU A 144 7.52 -5.64 20.03
C LEU A 144 8.18 -6.10 21.34
N LYS A 145 8.01 -7.37 21.73
CA LYS A 145 8.67 -7.93 22.93
C LYS A 145 10.20 -7.94 22.81
N GLU A 146 10.72 -8.30 21.66
CA GLU A 146 12.17 -8.30 21.39
C GLU A 146 12.76 -6.90 21.47
N SER A 147 12.02 -5.86 21.03
CA SER A 147 12.46 -4.46 21.09
C SER A 147 12.70 -3.94 22.50
N LEU A 148 12.14 -4.59 23.52
CA LEU A 148 12.36 -4.25 24.93
C LEU A 148 13.75 -4.65 25.45
N HIS A 149 14.51 -5.45 24.71
CA HIS A 149 15.87 -5.89 25.08
C HIS A 149 15.94 -6.47 26.50
N GLY A 150 14.94 -7.27 26.89
CA GLY A 150 14.83 -7.90 28.22
C GLY A 150 14.34 -6.97 29.33
N LYS A 151 13.93 -5.74 29.03
CA LYS A 151 13.27 -4.85 29.98
C LYS A 151 11.77 -5.12 30.02
N THR A 152 11.10 -4.60 31.04
CA THR A 152 9.65 -4.52 31.11
C THR A 152 9.17 -3.13 30.71
N ALA A 153 8.01 -3.03 30.11
CA ALA A 153 7.35 -1.76 29.81
C ALA A 153 5.86 -1.84 30.15
N PRO A 154 5.22 -0.75 30.55
CA PRO A 154 3.78 -0.68 30.66
C PRO A 154 3.13 -1.01 29.31
N MET A 155 1.96 -1.63 29.35
CA MET A 155 1.19 -1.98 28.15
C MET A 155 -0.30 -1.89 28.43
N ALA A 156 -1.06 -1.44 27.43
CA ALA A 156 -2.52 -1.54 27.41
C ALA A 156 -2.99 -2.49 26.31
N VAL A 157 -4.05 -3.24 26.58
CA VAL A 157 -4.77 -4.09 25.62
C VAL A 157 -6.21 -3.61 25.58
N ILE A 158 -6.70 -3.34 24.38
CA ILE A 158 -8.09 -2.93 24.12
C ILE A 158 -8.73 -4.00 23.25
N LEU A 159 -9.87 -4.52 23.66
CA LEU A 159 -10.69 -5.44 22.87
C LEU A 159 -12.02 -4.76 22.54
N SER A 160 -12.43 -4.82 21.29
CA SER A 160 -13.63 -4.19 20.77
C SER A 160 -14.42 -5.21 19.95
N ASP A 161 -15.72 -5.34 20.21
CA ASP A 161 -16.63 -6.24 19.51
C ASP A 161 -17.82 -5.42 18.98
N LEU A 162 -18.10 -5.52 17.68
CA LEU A 162 -19.20 -4.80 17.04
C LEU A 162 -20.55 -5.34 17.49
N ASP A 163 -21.35 -4.49 18.09
CA ASP A 163 -22.68 -4.87 18.60
C ASP A 163 -23.67 -5.10 17.46
N GLY A 164 -24.31 -6.27 17.45
CA GLY A 164 -25.45 -6.54 16.58
C GLY A 164 -25.16 -6.69 15.10
N LEU A 165 -23.94 -7.04 14.68
CA LEU A 165 -23.56 -7.25 13.27
C LEU A 165 -24.54 -8.14 12.51
N LYS A 166 -25.01 -9.23 13.13
CA LYS A 166 -26.00 -10.11 12.49
C LYS A 166 -27.30 -9.39 12.15
N LYS A 167 -27.82 -8.53 13.05
CA LYS A 167 -29.03 -7.76 12.79
C LYS A 167 -28.85 -6.76 11.67
N ILE A 168 -27.69 -6.10 11.62
CA ILE A 168 -27.33 -5.17 10.53
C ILE A 168 -27.31 -5.92 9.19
N ASN A 169 -26.65 -7.07 9.14
CA ASN A 169 -26.59 -7.90 7.93
C ASN A 169 -27.97 -8.37 7.49
N ASP A 170 -28.79 -8.87 8.42
CA ASP A 170 -30.11 -9.43 8.10
C ASP A 170 -31.11 -8.35 7.62
N GLN A 171 -30.99 -7.12 8.12
CA GLN A 171 -31.91 -6.02 7.79
C GLN A 171 -31.45 -5.14 6.64
N PHE A 172 -30.13 -4.90 6.52
CA PHE A 172 -29.56 -3.91 5.60
C PHE A 172 -28.56 -4.51 4.61
N GLY A 173 -28.30 -5.83 4.69
CA GLY A 173 -27.40 -6.57 3.81
C GLY A 173 -25.93 -6.51 4.25
N HIS A 174 -25.13 -7.39 3.65
CA HIS A 174 -23.72 -7.58 4.01
C HIS A 174 -22.86 -6.33 3.81
N ASN A 175 -23.19 -5.49 2.82
CA ASN A 175 -22.47 -4.23 2.61
C ASN A 175 -22.62 -3.26 3.80
N ALA A 176 -23.77 -3.25 4.45
CA ALA A 176 -24.00 -2.47 5.66
C ALA A 176 -23.19 -3.03 6.85
N GLY A 177 -23.12 -4.35 6.98
CA GLY A 177 -22.25 -4.99 7.97
C GLY A 177 -20.77 -4.72 7.74
N ASP A 178 -20.31 -4.79 6.50
CA ASP A 178 -18.94 -4.45 6.13
C ASP A 178 -18.61 -2.99 6.44
N ASN A 179 -19.56 -2.08 6.21
CA ASN A 179 -19.41 -0.68 6.58
C ASN A 179 -19.32 -0.51 8.11
N ALA A 180 -20.17 -1.20 8.88
CA ALA A 180 -20.11 -1.16 10.34
C ALA A 180 -18.77 -1.70 10.88
N ILE A 181 -18.26 -2.79 10.31
CA ILE A 181 -16.93 -3.35 10.65
C ILE A 181 -15.84 -2.33 10.38
N ARG A 182 -15.85 -1.66 9.20
CA ARG A 182 -14.85 -0.62 8.87
C ARG A 182 -14.93 0.54 9.87
N THR A 183 -16.12 1.00 10.18
CA THR A 183 -16.31 2.13 11.12
C THR A 183 -15.74 1.83 12.50
N VAL A 184 -15.95 0.61 13.05
CA VAL A 184 -15.35 0.23 14.34
C VAL A 184 -13.83 0.12 14.26
N ALA A 185 -13.30 -0.39 13.13
CA ALA A 185 -11.86 -0.45 12.91
C ALA A 185 -11.22 0.95 12.86
N GLU A 186 -11.87 1.90 12.20
CA GLU A 186 -11.44 3.29 12.14
C GLU A 186 -11.50 3.96 13.51
N ALA A 187 -12.58 3.72 14.27
CA ALA A 187 -12.70 4.23 15.64
C ALA A 187 -11.57 3.73 16.54
N LEU A 188 -11.28 2.42 16.49
CA LEU A 188 -10.16 1.84 17.24
C LEU A 188 -8.82 2.46 16.83
N LYS A 189 -8.56 2.56 15.54
CA LYS A 189 -7.32 3.13 15.01
C LYS A 189 -7.16 4.61 15.35
N HIS A 190 -8.25 5.38 15.33
CA HIS A 190 -8.25 6.80 15.69
C HIS A 190 -8.01 7.03 17.18
N ALA A 191 -8.53 6.15 18.05
CA ALA A 191 -8.40 6.27 19.49
C ALA A 191 -7.01 5.87 20.01
N CYS A 192 -6.30 5.02 19.26
CA CYS A 192 -4.98 4.51 19.64
C CYS A 192 -3.84 5.36 19.06
N PRO A 193 -2.65 5.36 19.69
CA PRO A 193 -1.47 6.03 19.15
C PRO A 193 -1.00 5.35 17.84
N PRO A 194 -0.20 6.06 17.00
CA PRO A 194 0.21 5.57 15.68
C PRO A 194 1.04 4.28 15.70
N ASP A 195 1.74 4.00 16.78
CA ASP A 195 2.59 2.82 17.01
C ASP A 195 1.83 1.65 17.63
N ALA A 196 0.53 1.79 17.90
CA ALA A 196 -0.30 0.71 18.40
C ALA A 196 -0.47 -0.42 17.37
N LEU A 197 -0.40 -1.66 17.84
CA LEU A 197 -0.71 -2.82 17.03
C LEU A 197 -2.22 -3.05 16.99
N CYS A 198 -2.92 -2.42 16.06
CA CYS A 198 -4.35 -2.61 15.85
C CYS A 198 -4.59 -3.77 14.88
N VAL A 199 -5.38 -4.76 15.29
CA VAL A 199 -5.60 -6.01 14.56
C VAL A 199 -7.09 -6.37 14.48
N ARG A 200 -7.53 -6.90 13.34
CA ARG A 200 -8.81 -7.62 13.26
C ARG A 200 -8.61 -9.05 13.72
N PHE A 201 -9.11 -9.36 14.91
CA PHE A 201 -8.84 -10.63 15.59
C PHE A 201 -9.84 -11.72 15.20
N GLY A 202 -11.11 -11.35 14.98
CA GLY A 202 -12.22 -12.20 14.56
C GLY A 202 -13.08 -11.55 13.47
N GLY A 203 -14.29 -12.04 13.25
CA GLY A 203 -15.24 -11.49 12.28
C GLY A 203 -15.61 -10.05 12.59
N ASP A 204 -16.04 -9.82 13.81
CA ASP A 204 -16.50 -8.55 14.41
C ASP A 204 -15.62 -8.08 15.56
N GLU A 205 -14.60 -8.86 15.91
CA GLU A 205 -13.68 -8.60 17.03
C GLU A 205 -12.41 -7.90 16.54
N MET A 206 -12.06 -6.84 17.23
CA MET A 206 -10.84 -6.05 17.00
C MET A 206 -10.07 -5.89 18.29
N LEU A 207 -8.77 -5.80 18.16
CA LEU A 207 -7.85 -5.73 19.27
C LEU A 207 -6.80 -4.65 19.01
N ALA A 208 -6.43 -3.92 20.05
CA ALA A 208 -5.23 -3.07 20.03
C ALA A 208 -4.29 -3.44 21.17
N VAL A 209 -2.99 -3.45 20.87
CA VAL A 209 -1.91 -3.54 21.87
C VAL A 209 -1.09 -2.26 21.77
N ILE A 210 -0.91 -1.60 22.91
CA ILE A 210 -0.24 -0.32 23.02
C ILE A 210 0.87 -0.43 24.04
N ALA A 211 2.12 -0.24 23.61
CA ALA A 211 3.25 -0.18 24.54
C ALA A 211 3.38 1.22 25.12
N GLY A 212 3.55 1.32 26.45
CA GLY A 212 3.63 2.60 27.16
C GLY A 212 2.55 2.76 28.21
N GLU A 213 2.60 3.88 28.94
CA GLU A 213 1.59 4.23 29.94
C GLU A 213 0.40 4.91 29.28
N TYR A 214 -0.74 4.24 29.28
CA TYR A 214 -1.99 4.76 28.72
C TYR A 214 -3.15 4.55 29.69
N HIS A 215 -4.03 5.56 29.77
CA HIS A 215 -5.25 5.45 30.53
C HIS A 215 -6.35 4.80 29.67
N VAL A 216 -6.59 3.54 29.89
CA VAL A 216 -7.54 2.71 29.12
C VAL A 216 -8.94 3.35 29.02
N PRO A 217 -9.55 3.90 30.08
CA PRO A 217 -10.84 4.56 30.00
C PRO A 217 -10.89 5.70 28.96
N ASP A 218 -9.83 6.48 28.79
CA ASP A 218 -9.79 7.58 27.81
C ASP A 218 -9.80 7.04 26.39
N ILE A 219 -9.12 5.91 26.15
CA ILE A 219 -9.12 5.26 24.83
C ILE A 219 -10.51 4.71 24.52
N ILE A 220 -11.14 4.04 25.49
CA ILE A 220 -12.51 3.54 25.34
C ILE A 220 -13.48 4.69 25.05
N GLN A 221 -13.37 5.80 25.76
CA GLN A 221 -14.22 6.97 25.55
C GLN A 221 -14.02 7.54 24.13
N LYS A 222 -12.79 7.68 23.67
CA LYS A 222 -12.52 8.15 22.29
C LYS A 222 -13.14 7.22 21.21
N ILE A 223 -13.15 5.91 21.45
CA ILE A 223 -13.81 4.97 20.53
C ILE A 223 -15.32 5.25 20.49
N HIS A 224 -15.95 5.42 21.65
CA HIS A 224 -17.38 5.70 21.72
C HIS A 224 -17.73 7.08 21.14
N ASP A 225 -16.94 8.11 21.43
CA ASP A 225 -17.14 9.45 20.88
C ASP A 225 -17.08 9.45 19.35
N TYR A 226 -16.09 8.72 18.77
CA TYR A 226 -15.98 8.56 17.31
C TYR A 226 -17.22 7.89 16.71
N LEU A 227 -17.70 6.81 17.33
CA LEU A 227 -18.89 6.09 16.86
C LEU A 227 -20.17 6.93 17.00
N ASP A 228 -20.29 7.71 18.08
CA ASP A 228 -21.42 8.61 18.28
C ASP A 228 -21.42 9.76 17.26
N GLU A 229 -20.26 10.36 16.98
CA GLU A 229 -20.09 11.36 15.92
C GLU A 229 -20.45 10.78 14.54
N TYR A 230 -19.93 9.61 14.22
CA TYR A 230 -20.27 8.90 12.99
C TYR A 230 -21.78 8.67 12.85
N ASN A 231 -22.44 8.16 13.90
CA ASN A 231 -23.89 7.91 13.90
C ASN A 231 -24.73 9.17 13.73
N GLN A 232 -24.25 10.34 14.17
CA GLN A 232 -24.94 11.62 14.00
C GLN A 232 -24.87 12.15 12.57
N HIS A 233 -23.77 11.87 11.86
CA HIS A 233 -23.49 12.46 10.54
C HIS A 233 -23.67 11.49 9.37
N SER A 234 -23.71 10.18 9.62
CA SER A 234 -23.76 9.16 8.56
C SER A 234 -25.07 9.12 7.77
N GLY A 235 -26.18 9.57 8.35
CA GLY A 235 -27.51 9.48 7.73
C GLY A 235 -28.02 8.05 7.53
N LEU A 236 -27.40 7.04 8.16
CA LEU A 236 -27.77 5.64 8.02
C LEU A 236 -29.00 5.30 8.89
N GLU A 237 -29.82 4.36 8.43
CA GLU A 237 -31.01 3.89 9.18
C GLU A 237 -30.64 2.98 10.36
N TYR A 238 -29.37 2.56 10.47
CA TYR A 238 -28.85 1.77 11.60
C TYR A 238 -27.72 2.53 12.31
N LYS A 239 -27.52 2.18 13.57
CA LYS A 239 -26.45 2.73 14.39
C LYS A 239 -25.31 1.71 14.52
N VAL A 240 -24.08 2.19 14.40
CA VAL A 240 -22.87 1.42 14.68
C VAL A 240 -22.49 1.62 16.14
N SER A 241 -22.42 0.55 16.90
CA SER A 241 -21.95 0.56 18.28
C SER A 241 -21.01 -0.61 18.55
N SER A 242 -20.13 -0.44 19.51
CA SER A 242 -19.19 -1.47 19.90
C SER A 242 -19.12 -1.60 21.43
N SER A 243 -19.02 -2.83 21.90
CA SER A 243 -18.65 -3.13 23.29
C SER A 243 -17.15 -3.19 23.38
N VAL A 244 -16.57 -2.43 24.32
CA VAL A 244 -15.12 -2.25 24.42
C VAL A 244 -14.67 -2.57 25.82
N GLY A 245 -13.66 -3.42 25.95
CA GLY A 245 -12.99 -3.70 27.21
C GLY A 245 -11.48 -3.44 27.12
N GLY A 246 -10.87 -3.20 28.23
CA GLY A 246 -9.44 -2.98 28.23
C GLY A 246 -8.76 -3.41 29.53
N TYR A 247 -7.47 -3.64 29.42
CA TYR A 247 -6.60 -4.07 30.51
C TYR A 247 -5.24 -3.42 30.41
N THR A 248 -4.69 -2.98 31.54
CA THR A 248 -3.31 -2.52 31.66
C THR A 248 -2.46 -3.55 32.37
N GLY A 249 -1.23 -3.73 31.93
CA GLY A 249 -0.27 -4.65 32.52
C GLY A 249 1.15 -4.34 32.11
N GLU A 250 2.04 -5.29 32.33
CA GLU A 250 3.44 -5.17 31.93
C GLU A 250 3.73 -6.08 30.75
N LEU A 251 4.40 -5.53 29.75
CA LEU A 251 4.97 -6.25 28.62
C LEU A 251 6.40 -6.64 28.92
N SER A 252 6.71 -7.90 28.85
CA SER A 252 8.06 -8.49 29.00
C SER A 252 8.28 -9.59 27.96
N ALA A 253 9.49 -10.15 27.91
CA ALA A 253 9.79 -11.31 27.07
C ALA A 253 8.87 -12.50 27.37
N ASP A 254 8.52 -12.70 28.65
CA ASP A 254 7.72 -13.82 29.13
C ASP A 254 6.20 -13.56 29.12
N THR A 255 5.79 -12.39 28.62
CA THR A 255 4.36 -12.03 28.61
C THR A 255 3.55 -13.01 27.76
N GLU A 256 2.61 -13.71 28.40
CA GLU A 256 1.62 -14.55 27.73
C GLU A 256 0.43 -13.72 27.30
N PHE A 257 0.36 -13.46 26.00
CA PHE A 257 -0.69 -12.61 25.41
C PHE A 257 -2.12 -13.11 25.72
N GLY A 258 -2.32 -14.44 25.76
CA GLY A 258 -3.62 -15.04 26.06
C GLY A 258 -4.23 -14.62 27.40
N GLN A 259 -3.41 -14.46 28.44
CA GLN A 259 -3.91 -14.01 29.75
C GLN A 259 -4.38 -12.56 29.74
N MET A 260 -3.75 -11.70 28.94
CA MET A 260 -4.13 -10.30 28.82
C MET A 260 -5.41 -10.12 28.02
N ILE A 261 -5.58 -10.92 26.95
CA ILE A 261 -6.85 -10.96 26.21
C ILE A 261 -7.99 -11.37 27.16
N GLN A 262 -7.82 -12.43 27.95
CA GLN A 262 -8.87 -12.88 28.87
C GLN A 262 -9.31 -11.80 29.85
N LYS A 263 -8.38 -10.96 30.34
CA LYS A 263 -8.71 -9.86 31.25
C LYS A 263 -9.44 -8.71 30.53
N ALA A 264 -9.02 -8.39 29.32
CA ALA A 264 -9.71 -7.39 28.49
C ALA A 264 -11.12 -7.87 28.06
N ASP A 265 -11.24 -9.16 27.73
CA ASP A 265 -12.51 -9.81 27.37
C ASP A 265 -13.50 -9.80 28.53
N ALA A 266 -13.04 -10.12 29.75
CA ALA A 266 -13.88 -10.04 30.93
C ALA A 266 -14.46 -8.64 31.13
N ALA A 267 -13.65 -7.58 30.99
CA ALA A 267 -14.08 -6.19 31.09
C ALA A 267 -15.07 -5.82 29.96
N MET A 268 -14.84 -6.29 28.74
CA MET A 268 -15.74 -6.10 27.61
C MET A 268 -17.09 -6.80 27.82
N TYR A 269 -17.06 -8.01 28.34
CA TYR A 269 -18.29 -8.78 28.61
C TYR A 269 -19.17 -8.13 29.67
N GLU A 270 -18.60 -7.55 30.72
CA GLU A 270 -19.33 -6.76 31.71
C GLU A 270 -20.07 -5.59 31.05
N GLN A 271 -19.40 -4.83 30.17
CA GLN A 271 -20.00 -3.73 29.41
C GLN A 271 -21.15 -4.23 28.49
N LYS A 272 -20.94 -5.38 27.84
CA LYS A 272 -21.95 -5.99 26.96
C LYS A 272 -23.20 -6.38 27.73
N GLN A 273 -23.04 -6.91 28.94
CA GLN A 273 -24.17 -7.25 29.83
C GLN A 273 -24.94 -6.00 30.31
N GLU A 274 -24.24 -4.93 30.64
CA GLU A 274 -24.89 -3.67 31.07
C GLU A 274 -25.72 -3.04 29.94
N LYS A 275 -25.21 -3.05 28.71
CA LYS A 275 -25.96 -2.61 27.53
C LYS A 275 -27.24 -3.44 27.32
N HIS A 276 -27.16 -4.76 27.45
CA HIS A 276 -28.32 -5.65 27.31
C HIS A 276 -29.36 -5.44 28.41
N LYS A 277 -28.98 -5.04 29.62
CA LYS A 277 -29.94 -4.72 30.70
C LYS A 277 -30.65 -3.39 30.48
N LYS A 278 -30.02 -2.41 29.80
CA LYS A 278 -30.62 -1.09 29.50
C LYS A 278 -31.58 -1.12 28.31
N VAL A 279 -31.58 -2.17 27.50
CA VAL A 279 -32.44 -2.32 26.30
C VAL A 279 -33.71 -3.16 26.61
N ARG A 280 -33.79 -3.76 27.78
CA ARG A 280 -35.00 -4.41 28.29
C ARG A 280 -35.82 -3.45 29.17
#